data_ebb45d7802f4e399c1a036ca4df6df31
#
_entry.id   ebb45d7802f4e399c1a036ca4df6df31
#
_cell.length_a   1.000
_cell.length_b   1.000
_cell.length_c   1.000
_cell.angle_alpha   90.00
_cell.angle_beta   90.00
_cell.angle_gamma   90.00
#
_symmetry.space_group_name_H-M   'P 1'
#
loop_
_entity.id
_entity.type
_entity.pdbx_description
1 polymer ?
#
loop_
_entity_poly.entity_id
_entity_poly.type
_entity_poly.pdbx_seq_one_letter_code
_entity_poly.pdbx_strand_id
1 'polypeptide(L)'
;MPPWLAARRDSMSLAASLVVCFLFVVTNVQAEWVYQRQAIMGTDINLSLWHEDREKGEQAASAVMAEMHRIDKLLSPYKPTSELSILNRTAVLEPTPVSAELYALIDKSLFYSRVSEGAFDISFASLGQHYNYREQKKPRAEQLQALLPSIDYRQIKIDPASRSVFFANEYLQIDLGGIAKGYAVDQSIHI
;
A
#
# COMPACT_ATOMS: atom_id res chain seq x y z
N MET A 1 -70.22 -8.77 -40.77
CA MET A 1 -68.77 -8.71 -40.66
C MET A 1 -68.18 -10.14 -40.66
N PRO A 2 -67.27 -10.47 -41.55
CA PRO A 2 -66.76 -11.84 -41.62
C PRO A 2 -65.83 -12.16 -40.45
N PRO A 3 -65.90 -13.41 -39.95
CA PRO A 3 -65.22 -13.79 -38.66
C PRO A 3 -63.68 -13.79 -38.70
N TRP A 4 -63.08 -13.64 -39.86
CA TRP A 4 -61.55 -13.57 -39.95
C TRP A 4 -60.96 -12.21 -39.61
N LEU A 5 -61.75 -11.14 -39.49
CA LEU A 5 -61.28 -9.81 -39.10
C LEU A 5 -61.09 -9.66 -37.58
N ALA A 6 -61.72 -10.50 -36.78
CA ALA A 6 -61.56 -10.47 -35.32
C ALA A 6 -60.24 -11.13 -34.85
N ALA A 7 -59.82 -12.22 -35.52
CA ALA A 7 -58.60 -12.95 -35.10
C ALA A 7 -57.29 -12.24 -35.39
N ARG A 8 -57.24 -11.20 -36.24
CA ARG A 8 -56.03 -10.42 -36.57
C ARG A 8 -55.71 -9.32 -35.56
N ARG A 9 -56.70 -8.91 -34.75
CA ARG A 9 -56.50 -7.85 -33.77
C ARG A 9 -55.79 -8.35 -32.50
N ASP A 10 -56.06 -9.58 -32.10
CA ASP A 10 -55.52 -10.14 -30.86
C ASP A 10 -54.06 -10.58 -30.99
N SER A 11 -53.65 -11.05 -32.18
CA SER A 11 -52.27 -11.46 -32.45
C SER A 11 -51.30 -10.26 -32.55
N MET A 12 -51.79 -9.09 -33.03
CA MET A 12 -50.97 -7.87 -33.05
C MET A 12 -50.78 -7.24 -31.67
N SER A 13 -51.77 -7.36 -30.77
CA SER A 13 -51.67 -6.84 -29.42
C SER A 13 -50.72 -7.65 -28.55
N LEU A 14 -50.68 -8.99 -28.71
CA LEU A 14 -49.75 -9.87 -28.01
C LEU A 14 -48.30 -9.65 -28.45
N ALA A 15 -48.06 -9.48 -29.77
CA ALA A 15 -46.73 -9.21 -30.30
C ALA A 15 -46.19 -7.82 -29.86
N ALA A 16 -47.06 -6.81 -29.84
CA ALA A 16 -46.68 -5.47 -29.34
C ALA A 16 -46.41 -5.47 -27.84
N SER A 17 -47.13 -6.20 -27.00
CA SER A 17 -46.91 -6.36 -25.59
C SER A 17 -45.58 -7.10 -25.29
N LEU A 18 -45.22 -8.11 -26.06
CA LEU A 18 -43.95 -8.85 -25.91
C LEU A 18 -42.74 -7.98 -26.26
N VAL A 19 -42.84 -7.15 -27.31
CA VAL A 19 -41.78 -6.24 -27.70
C VAL A 19 -41.58 -5.11 -26.62
N VAL A 20 -42.67 -4.62 -26.05
CA VAL A 20 -42.57 -3.60 -24.95
C VAL A 20 -41.97 -4.22 -23.67
N CYS A 21 -42.28 -5.48 -23.33
CA CYS A 21 -41.66 -6.16 -22.20
C CYS A 21 -40.16 -6.43 -22.40
N PHE A 22 -39.70 -6.66 -23.64
CA PHE A 22 -38.28 -6.91 -23.92
C PHE A 22 -37.40 -5.61 -23.87
N LEU A 23 -38.02 -4.46 -24.03
CA LEU A 23 -37.32 -3.15 -23.98
C LEU A 23 -37.09 -2.63 -22.55
N PHE A 24 -37.68 -3.26 -21.54
CA PHE A 24 -37.51 -2.81 -20.13
C PHE A 24 -36.48 -3.60 -19.34
N VAL A 25 -35.77 -4.57 -19.89
CA VAL A 25 -34.61 -5.20 -19.27
C VAL A 25 -33.35 -4.48 -19.72
N VAL A 26 -33.33 -3.15 -19.67
CA VAL A 26 -32.08 -2.41 -19.63
C VAL A 26 -31.64 -2.46 -18.17
N THR A 27 -30.81 -3.40 -17.84
CA THR A 27 -30.00 -3.30 -16.60
C THR A 27 -29.26 -1.98 -16.67
N ASN A 28 -29.66 -1.01 -15.85
CA ASN A 28 -28.88 0.20 -15.66
C ASN A 28 -27.52 -0.21 -15.08
N VAL A 29 -26.56 -0.46 -15.95
CA VAL A 29 -25.15 -0.48 -15.57
C VAL A 29 -24.81 0.97 -15.28
N GLN A 30 -24.92 1.34 -14.04
CA GLN A 30 -24.65 2.69 -13.59
C GLN A 30 -23.17 2.74 -13.22
N ALA A 31 -22.38 3.30 -14.14
CA ALA A 31 -20.98 3.60 -13.88
C ALA A 31 -20.90 4.63 -12.74
N GLU A 32 -20.20 4.32 -11.69
CA GLU A 32 -20.13 5.15 -10.50
C GLU A 32 -18.68 5.31 -9.99
N TRP A 33 -18.45 6.42 -9.31
CA TRP A 33 -17.26 6.62 -8.50
C TRP A 33 -17.41 5.91 -7.16
N VAL A 34 -16.41 5.08 -6.82
CA VAL A 34 -16.26 4.46 -5.50
C VAL A 34 -15.22 5.25 -4.72
N TYR A 35 -15.57 5.64 -3.51
CA TYR A 35 -14.69 6.38 -2.60
C TYR A 35 -14.49 5.59 -1.32
N GLN A 36 -13.24 5.45 -0.90
CA GLN A 36 -12.89 4.89 0.41
C GLN A 36 -11.85 5.76 1.10
N ARG A 37 -11.96 5.86 2.43
CA ARG A 37 -10.99 6.55 3.26
C ARG A 37 -10.68 5.72 4.49
N GLN A 38 -9.38 5.50 4.76
CA GLN A 38 -8.92 4.78 5.94
C GLN A 38 -7.62 5.39 6.46
N ALA A 39 -7.43 5.36 7.79
CA ALA A 39 -6.17 5.74 8.42
C ALA A 39 -5.22 4.52 8.41
N ILE A 40 -4.22 4.53 7.53
CA ILE A 40 -3.25 3.44 7.35
C ILE A 40 -1.85 4.06 7.23
N MET A 41 -0.80 3.37 7.67
CA MET A 41 0.60 3.83 7.59
C MET A 41 0.83 5.21 8.24
N GLY A 42 0.06 5.55 9.28
CA GLY A 42 0.16 6.81 10.01
C GLY A 42 -0.36 8.04 9.27
N THR A 43 -1.15 7.87 8.20
CA THR A 43 -1.76 8.94 7.41
C THR A 43 -3.15 8.56 6.96
N ASP A 44 -3.91 9.54 6.44
CA ASP A 44 -5.19 9.27 5.77
C ASP A 44 -4.94 8.83 4.32
N ILE A 45 -5.39 7.64 3.98
CA ILE A 45 -5.45 7.12 2.61
C ILE A 45 -6.83 7.42 2.05
N ASN A 46 -6.87 8.10 0.91
CA ASN A 46 -8.10 8.36 0.16
C ASN A 46 -7.99 7.67 -1.19
N LEU A 47 -8.95 6.82 -1.50
CA LEU A 47 -9.09 6.14 -2.77
C LEU A 47 -10.30 6.70 -3.51
N SER A 48 -10.12 7.01 -4.79
CA SER A 48 -11.18 7.34 -5.73
C SER A 48 -11.01 6.44 -6.95
N LEU A 49 -11.99 5.60 -7.22
CA LEU A 49 -11.98 4.61 -8.30
C LEU A 49 -13.27 4.76 -9.11
N TRP A 50 -13.17 4.82 -10.42
CA TRP A 50 -14.31 4.77 -11.32
C TRP A 50 -14.41 3.39 -11.97
N HIS A 51 -15.61 2.80 -11.99
CA HIS A 51 -15.88 1.54 -12.65
C HIS A 51 -17.29 1.51 -13.23
N GLU A 52 -17.46 0.84 -14.40
CA GLU A 52 -18.76 0.66 -15.05
C GLU A 52 -19.73 -0.23 -14.26
N ASP A 53 -19.18 -1.16 -13.50
CA ASP A 53 -19.88 -2.08 -12.61
C ASP A 53 -19.54 -1.72 -11.17
N ARG A 54 -20.52 -1.24 -10.42
CA ARG A 54 -20.36 -0.79 -9.03
C ARG A 54 -19.81 -1.87 -8.12
N GLU A 55 -20.31 -3.10 -8.24
CA GLU A 55 -19.89 -4.20 -7.38
C GLU A 55 -18.41 -4.54 -7.59
N LYS A 56 -17.96 -4.56 -8.84
CA LYS A 56 -16.53 -4.73 -9.16
C LYS A 56 -15.69 -3.56 -8.69
N GLY A 57 -16.19 -2.34 -8.81
CA GLY A 57 -15.54 -1.16 -8.27
C GLY A 57 -15.36 -1.24 -6.75
N GLU A 58 -16.38 -1.66 -6.01
CA GLU A 58 -16.31 -1.85 -4.55
C GLU A 58 -15.36 -3.00 -4.17
N GLN A 59 -15.32 -4.09 -4.94
CA GLN A 59 -14.38 -5.19 -4.75
C GLN A 59 -12.93 -4.74 -4.99
N ALA A 60 -12.66 -4.03 -6.07
CA ALA A 60 -11.33 -3.47 -6.36
C ALA A 60 -10.89 -2.48 -5.27
N ALA A 61 -11.76 -1.57 -4.85
CA ALA A 61 -11.48 -0.64 -3.77
C ALA A 61 -11.13 -1.36 -2.45
N SER A 62 -11.86 -2.42 -2.13
CA SER A 62 -11.60 -3.25 -0.96
C SER A 62 -10.25 -3.99 -1.07
N ALA A 63 -9.91 -4.49 -2.24
CA ALA A 63 -8.63 -5.16 -2.50
C ALA A 63 -7.44 -4.18 -2.36
N VAL A 64 -7.58 -2.95 -2.86
CA VAL A 64 -6.58 -1.88 -2.67
C VAL A 64 -6.36 -1.59 -1.18
N MET A 65 -7.42 -1.43 -0.39
CA MET A 65 -7.29 -1.18 1.04
C MET A 65 -6.67 -2.36 1.78
N ALA A 66 -7.01 -3.60 1.39
CA ALA A 66 -6.39 -4.80 1.95
C ALA A 66 -4.88 -4.84 1.67
N GLU A 67 -4.45 -4.47 0.47
CA GLU A 67 -3.03 -4.39 0.11
C GLU A 67 -2.30 -3.30 0.91
N MET A 68 -2.89 -2.13 1.07
CA MET A 68 -2.34 -1.08 1.93
C MET A 68 -2.13 -1.57 3.37
N HIS A 69 -3.10 -2.30 3.93
CA HIS A 69 -2.99 -2.91 5.26
C HIS A 69 -1.90 -4.00 5.31
N ARG A 70 -1.76 -4.81 4.26
CA ARG A 70 -0.72 -5.84 4.16
C ARG A 70 0.67 -5.19 4.22
N ILE A 71 0.88 -4.15 3.42
CA ILE A 71 2.16 -3.42 3.36
C ILE A 71 2.45 -2.72 4.69
N ASP A 72 1.44 -2.10 5.31
CA ASP A 72 1.58 -1.51 6.65
C ASP A 72 1.96 -2.55 7.71
N LYS A 73 1.39 -3.75 7.64
CA LYS A 73 1.76 -4.86 8.53
C LYS A 73 3.20 -5.33 8.30
N LEU A 74 3.68 -5.30 7.07
CA LEU A 74 5.02 -5.72 6.70
C LEU A 74 6.10 -4.70 7.11
N LEU A 75 5.84 -3.41 6.85
CA LEU A 75 6.85 -2.35 6.86
C LEU A 75 6.72 -1.36 8.03
N SER A 76 5.75 -1.51 8.92
CA SER A 76 5.57 -0.57 10.03
C SER A 76 6.67 -0.72 11.09
N PRO A 77 7.43 0.32 11.41
CA PRO A 77 8.40 0.29 12.51
C PRO A 77 7.72 0.26 13.90
N TYR A 78 6.41 0.57 13.96
CA TYR A 78 5.63 0.63 15.20
C TYR A 78 4.92 -0.67 15.55
N LYS A 79 4.91 -1.66 14.65
CA LYS A 79 4.31 -2.99 14.87
C LYS A 79 5.42 -3.98 15.23
N PRO A 80 5.51 -4.49 16.46
CA PRO A 80 6.63 -5.36 16.89
C PRO A 80 6.77 -6.64 16.06
N THR A 81 5.67 -7.07 15.43
CA THR A 81 5.59 -8.28 14.60
C THR A 81 5.79 -8.01 13.11
N SER A 82 6.01 -6.76 12.70
CA SER A 82 6.35 -6.45 11.31
C SER A 82 7.72 -7.02 10.96
N GLU A 83 7.91 -7.39 9.69
CA GLU A 83 9.20 -7.89 9.23
C GLU A 83 10.29 -6.83 9.40
N LEU A 84 9.99 -5.56 9.13
CA LEU A 84 10.91 -4.45 9.37
C LEU A 84 11.34 -4.34 10.85
N SER A 85 10.40 -4.46 11.78
CA SER A 85 10.72 -4.40 13.21
C SER A 85 11.51 -5.61 13.68
N ILE A 86 11.28 -6.80 13.10
CA ILE A 86 12.09 -7.99 13.36
C ILE A 86 13.50 -7.76 12.84
N LEU A 87 13.65 -7.31 11.58
CA LEU A 87 14.94 -6.98 10.98
C LEU A 87 15.72 -5.98 11.85
N ASN A 88 15.11 -4.91 12.29
CA ASN A 88 15.75 -3.91 13.14
C ASN A 88 16.32 -4.49 14.44
N ARG A 89 15.74 -5.55 14.97
CA ARG A 89 16.24 -6.21 16.19
C ARG A 89 17.32 -7.25 15.94
N THR A 90 17.30 -7.90 14.77
CA THR A 90 18.16 -9.06 14.50
C THR A 90 19.37 -8.70 13.63
N ALA A 91 19.25 -7.76 12.71
CA ALA A 91 20.30 -7.41 11.76
C ALA A 91 21.54 -6.77 12.39
N VAL A 92 21.44 -6.29 13.62
CA VAL A 92 22.61 -5.81 14.41
C VAL A 92 23.42 -6.96 15.01
N LEU A 93 22.84 -8.16 15.10
CA LEU A 93 23.46 -9.34 15.71
C LEU A 93 24.09 -10.24 14.65
N GLU A 94 23.36 -10.47 13.55
CA GLU A 94 23.76 -11.37 12.48
C GLU A 94 23.08 -11.02 11.15
N PRO A 95 23.61 -11.45 9.99
CA PRO A 95 22.92 -11.33 8.71
C PRO A 95 21.55 -11.98 8.77
N THR A 96 20.50 -11.17 8.63
CA THR A 96 19.11 -11.62 8.78
C THR A 96 18.47 -11.76 7.40
N PRO A 97 18.01 -12.97 7.00
CA PRO A 97 17.24 -13.17 5.78
C PRO A 97 15.90 -12.43 5.86
N VAL A 98 15.51 -11.83 4.74
CA VAL A 98 14.25 -11.11 4.62
C VAL A 98 13.47 -11.55 3.38
N SER A 99 12.17 -11.21 3.34
CA SER A 99 11.34 -11.43 2.16
C SER A 99 11.92 -10.74 0.93
N ALA A 100 11.60 -11.24 -0.25
CA ALA A 100 12.03 -10.62 -1.50
C ALA A 100 11.51 -9.17 -1.62
N GLU A 101 10.34 -8.92 -1.08
CA GLU A 101 9.69 -7.60 -1.09
C GLU A 101 10.46 -6.60 -0.22
N LEU A 102 10.73 -6.95 1.04
CA LEU A 102 11.49 -6.07 1.94
C LEU A 102 12.93 -5.87 1.44
N TYR A 103 13.57 -6.94 0.93
CA TYR A 103 14.91 -6.84 0.35
C TYR A 103 14.96 -5.85 -0.82
N ALA A 104 14.04 -5.98 -1.79
CA ALA A 104 13.98 -5.09 -2.96
C ALA A 104 13.74 -3.62 -2.56
N LEU A 105 12.93 -3.38 -1.52
CA LEU A 105 12.65 -2.03 -1.05
C LEU A 105 13.84 -1.42 -0.32
N ILE A 106 14.59 -2.23 0.44
CA ILE A 106 15.87 -1.79 1.07
C ILE A 106 16.91 -1.49 -0.01
N ASP A 107 17.09 -2.38 -1.00
CA ASP A 107 18.07 -2.14 -2.08
C ASP A 107 17.73 -0.87 -2.88
N LYS A 108 16.46 -0.68 -3.21
CA LYS A 108 15.96 0.56 -3.85
C LYS A 108 16.23 1.79 -2.98
N SER A 109 16.05 1.69 -1.67
CA SER A 109 16.35 2.76 -0.72
C SER A 109 17.85 3.10 -0.69
N LEU A 110 18.71 2.09 -0.66
CA LEU A 110 20.17 2.27 -0.71
C LEU A 110 20.62 2.87 -2.05
N PHE A 111 19.95 2.53 -3.16
CA PHE A 111 20.19 3.20 -4.43
C PHE A 111 19.92 4.71 -4.34
N TYR A 112 18.77 5.12 -3.78
CA TYR A 112 18.45 6.52 -3.60
C TYR A 112 19.37 7.21 -2.58
N SER A 113 19.81 6.51 -1.54
CA SER A 113 20.81 7.04 -0.61
C SER A 113 22.14 7.36 -1.32
N ARG A 114 22.58 6.48 -2.22
CA ARG A 114 23.81 6.71 -3.01
C ARG A 114 23.65 7.90 -3.98
N VAL A 115 22.55 7.92 -4.74
CA VAL A 115 22.30 8.97 -5.76
C VAL A 115 22.12 10.36 -5.15
N SER A 116 21.55 10.43 -3.94
CA SER A 116 21.33 11.67 -3.19
C SER A 116 22.50 12.03 -2.28
N GLU A 117 23.61 11.27 -2.32
CA GLU A 117 24.78 11.47 -1.45
C GLU A 117 24.41 11.48 0.05
N GLY A 118 23.40 10.68 0.43
CA GLY A 118 22.91 10.56 1.80
C GLY A 118 21.85 11.59 2.20
N ALA A 119 21.37 12.45 1.29
CA ALA A 119 20.23 13.31 1.58
C ALA A 119 18.93 12.52 1.84
N PHE A 120 18.78 11.36 1.19
CA PHE A 120 17.83 10.34 1.57
C PHE A 120 18.57 9.20 2.27
N ASP A 121 18.26 8.94 3.52
CA ASP A 121 18.90 7.88 4.31
C ASP A 121 17.90 7.21 5.25
N ILE A 122 17.63 5.92 5.00
CA ILE A 122 16.71 5.13 5.80
C ILE A 122 17.23 4.82 7.20
N SER A 123 18.55 4.93 7.43
CA SER A 123 19.16 4.76 8.75
C SER A 123 18.90 5.95 9.69
N PHE A 124 18.27 7.01 9.20
CA PHE A 124 17.78 8.14 10.03
C PHE A 124 16.96 7.64 11.23
N ALA A 125 16.29 6.49 11.12
CA ALA A 125 15.53 5.88 12.20
C ALA A 125 16.35 5.63 13.47
N SER A 126 17.66 5.41 13.35
CA SER A 126 18.56 5.26 14.50
C SER A 126 18.43 6.40 15.52
N LEU A 127 18.19 7.60 15.01
CA LEU A 127 17.94 8.79 15.83
C LEU A 127 16.45 9.16 15.86
N GLY A 128 15.75 9.02 14.73
CA GLY A 128 14.36 9.46 14.54
C GLY A 128 13.38 8.85 15.54
N GLN A 129 13.57 7.59 15.92
CA GLN A 129 12.73 6.90 16.92
C GLN A 129 12.77 7.53 18.32
N HIS A 130 13.77 8.32 18.64
CA HIS A 130 13.92 8.99 19.92
C HIS A 130 13.20 10.36 19.97
N TYR A 131 12.64 10.81 18.85
CA TYR A 131 11.78 11.99 18.80
C TYR A 131 10.32 11.60 18.99
N ASN A 132 9.66 12.27 19.93
CA ASN A 132 8.20 12.21 20.04
C ASN A 132 7.61 13.56 19.66
N TYR A 133 7.28 13.71 18.38
CA TYR A 133 6.75 14.97 17.86
C TYR A 133 5.39 15.35 18.45
N ARG A 134 4.58 14.35 18.87
CA ARG A 134 3.28 14.61 19.50
C ARG A 134 3.41 15.17 20.90
N GLU A 135 4.39 14.71 21.66
CA GLU A 135 4.69 15.18 23.01
C GLU A 135 5.78 16.25 23.04
N GLN A 136 6.25 16.71 21.88
CA GLN A 136 7.34 17.68 21.72
C GLN A 136 8.63 17.28 22.46
N LYS A 137 8.86 15.97 22.62
CA LYS A 137 10.06 15.43 23.25
C LYS A 137 11.15 15.22 22.20
N LYS A 138 12.35 15.61 22.54
CA LYS A 138 13.57 15.40 21.76
C LYS A 138 14.63 14.70 22.59
N PRO A 139 15.53 13.93 21.96
CA PRO A 139 16.65 13.33 22.67
C PRO A 139 17.57 14.41 23.28
N ARG A 140 18.27 14.04 24.35
CA ARG A 140 19.28 14.93 24.99
C ARG A 140 20.50 15.07 24.10
N ALA A 141 21.29 16.12 24.30
CA ALA A 141 22.46 16.40 23.46
C ALA A 141 23.47 15.23 23.44
N GLU A 142 23.69 14.58 24.58
CA GLU A 142 24.59 13.44 24.68
C GLU A 142 24.07 12.22 23.86
N GLN A 143 22.76 11.98 23.89
CA GLN A 143 22.11 10.92 23.07
C GLN A 143 22.22 11.23 21.57
N LEU A 144 22.03 12.50 21.19
CA LEU A 144 22.22 12.95 19.81
C LEU A 144 23.65 12.65 19.34
N GLN A 145 24.66 13.05 20.11
CA GLN A 145 26.06 12.84 19.75
C GLN A 145 26.41 11.34 19.65
N ALA A 146 25.88 10.51 20.55
CA ALA A 146 26.12 9.06 20.53
C ALA A 146 25.47 8.36 19.32
N LEU A 147 24.29 8.81 18.88
CA LEU A 147 23.51 8.15 17.82
C LEU A 147 23.80 8.71 16.42
N LEU A 148 24.30 9.94 16.29
CA LEU A 148 24.64 10.52 14.97
C LEU A 148 25.51 9.61 14.08
N PRO A 149 26.54 8.92 14.60
CA PRO A 149 27.36 8.00 13.78
C PRO A 149 26.59 6.78 13.24
N SER A 150 25.40 6.49 13.76
CA SER A 150 24.54 5.41 13.28
C SER A 150 23.68 5.80 12.10
N ILE A 151 23.63 7.10 11.75
CA ILE A 151 22.96 7.58 10.54
C ILE A 151 23.98 7.55 9.40
N ASP A 152 24.08 6.39 8.79
CA ASP A 152 24.95 6.15 7.64
C ASP A 152 24.48 4.90 6.88
N TYR A 153 23.80 5.08 5.76
CA TYR A 153 23.33 4.00 4.91
C TYR A 153 24.44 3.03 4.46
N ARG A 154 25.69 3.45 4.45
CA ARG A 154 26.85 2.63 4.07
C ARG A 154 27.12 1.51 5.08
N GLN A 155 26.57 1.61 6.28
CA GLN A 155 26.64 0.58 7.32
C GLN A 155 25.56 -0.50 7.18
N ILE A 156 24.59 -0.30 6.27
CA ILE A 156 23.60 -1.33 5.88
C ILE A 156 24.24 -2.20 4.80
N LYS A 157 24.49 -3.45 5.13
CA LYS A 157 25.05 -4.45 4.22
C LYS A 157 23.95 -5.38 3.74
N ILE A 158 23.88 -5.61 2.43
CA ILE A 158 22.92 -6.52 1.81
C ILE A 158 23.65 -7.60 1.01
N ASP A 159 23.15 -8.83 1.06
CA ASP A 159 23.62 -9.95 0.24
C ASP A 159 22.49 -10.43 -0.68
N PRO A 160 22.63 -10.28 -2.00
CA PRO A 160 21.59 -10.70 -2.95
C PRO A 160 21.44 -12.22 -3.04
N ALA A 161 22.50 -13.00 -2.73
CA ALA A 161 22.44 -14.45 -2.85
C ALA A 161 21.56 -15.07 -1.76
N SER A 162 21.71 -14.61 -0.53
CA SER A 162 20.90 -15.04 0.63
C SER A 162 19.69 -14.16 0.91
N ARG A 163 19.58 -13.01 0.25
CA ARG A 163 18.61 -11.94 0.57
C ARG A 163 18.67 -11.57 2.03
N SER A 164 19.87 -11.46 2.58
CA SER A 164 20.06 -11.06 3.97
C SER A 164 20.50 -9.59 4.08
N VAL A 165 20.19 -9.03 5.23
CA VAL A 165 20.57 -7.67 5.63
C VAL A 165 21.33 -7.75 6.95
N PHE A 166 22.42 -6.97 7.07
CA PHE A 166 23.23 -6.86 8.27
C PHE A 166 23.56 -5.39 8.55
N PHE A 167 23.51 -4.99 9.79
CA PHE A 167 23.87 -3.66 10.25
C PHE A 167 25.23 -3.67 10.92
N ALA A 168 26.18 -2.92 10.35
CA ALA A 168 27.55 -2.84 10.87
C ALA A 168 27.70 -1.92 12.10
N ASN A 169 26.60 -1.44 12.67
CA ASN A 169 26.55 -0.61 13.85
C ASN A 169 25.40 -1.07 14.76
N GLU A 170 25.69 -1.28 16.04
CA GLU A 170 24.73 -1.80 17.03
C GLU A 170 23.53 -0.89 17.30
N TYR A 171 23.65 0.42 17.02
CA TYR A 171 22.57 1.40 17.19
C TYR A 171 21.80 1.67 15.90
N LEU A 172 22.21 1.03 14.79
CA LEU A 172 21.57 1.27 13.50
C LEU A 172 20.18 0.68 13.48
N GLN A 173 19.24 1.50 13.05
CA GLN A 173 17.87 1.11 12.75
C GLN A 173 17.44 1.75 11.46
N ILE A 174 16.52 1.13 10.75
CA ILE A 174 15.99 1.66 9.50
C ILE A 174 14.48 1.90 9.58
N ASP A 175 14.02 2.92 8.85
CA ASP A 175 12.62 3.22 8.61
C ASP A 175 12.40 3.46 7.11
N LEU A 176 11.39 2.82 6.58
CA LEU A 176 11.02 2.91 5.15
C LEU A 176 9.89 3.92 4.89
N GLY A 177 9.48 4.70 5.89
CA GLY A 177 8.37 5.66 5.78
C GLY A 177 8.53 6.70 4.65
N GLY A 178 9.77 7.00 4.26
CA GLY A 178 10.08 7.88 3.13
C GLY A 178 9.83 7.27 1.74
N ILE A 179 9.69 5.94 1.64
CA ILE A 179 9.48 5.23 0.35
C ILE A 179 8.25 4.31 0.39
N ALA A 180 7.89 3.77 1.55
CA ALA A 180 6.85 2.74 1.68
C ALA A 180 5.46 3.20 1.22
N LYS A 181 5.11 4.48 1.40
CA LYS A 181 3.81 5.00 0.94
C LYS A 181 3.72 5.03 -0.59
N GLY A 182 4.76 5.51 -1.26
CA GLY A 182 4.83 5.46 -2.72
C GLY A 182 4.81 4.03 -3.24
N TYR A 183 5.55 3.13 -2.60
CA TYR A 183 5.52 1.71 -2.92
C TYR A 183 4.12 1.10 -2.79
N ALA A 184 3.39 1.40 -1.72
CA ALA A 184 2.04 0.91 -1.52
C ALA A 184 1.06 1.41 -2.59
N VAL A 185 1.20 2.67 -3.04
CA VAL A 185 0.44 3.21 -4.17
C VAL A 185 0.79 2.47 -5.45
N ASP A 186 2.07 2.27 -5.75
CA ASP A 186 2.52 1.53 -6.95
C ASP A 186 1.93 0.10 -6.99
N GLN A 187 1.94 -0.62 -5.86
CA GLN A 187 1.35 -1.96 -5.79
C GLN A 187 -0.16 -1.94 -6.01
N SER A 188 -0.83 -0.91 -5.51
CA SER A 188 -2.29 -0.77 -5.63
C SER A 188 -2.78 -0.50 -7.05
N ILE A 189 -1.94 0.06 -7.92
CA ILE A 189 -2.29 0.32 -9.33
C ILE A 189 -2.39 -0.98 -10.13
N HIS A 190 -1.80 -2.07 -9.65
CA HIS A 190 -1.81 -3.38 -10.32
C HIS A 190 -2.97 -4.29 -9.91
N ILE A 191 -3.87 -3.80 -9.05
CA ILE A 191 -5.09 -4.48 -8.59
C ILE A 191 -6.28 -4.14 -9.49
#